data_fcdc0ad0dec34ef80c28338722aa4897
#
_entry.id   fcdc0ad0dec34ef80c28338722aa4897
#
_cell.length_a   1.000
_cell.length_b   1.000
_cell.length_c   1.000
_cell.angle_alpha   90.00
_cell.angle_beta   90.00
_cell.angle_gamma   90.00
#
_symmetry.space_group_name_H-M   'P 1'
#
loop_
_entity.id
_entity.type
_entity.pdbx_description
1 polymer ?
#
loop_
_entity_poly.entity_id
_entity_poly.type
_entity_poly.pdbx_seq_one_letter_code
_entity_poly.pdbx_strand_id
1 'polypeptide(L)'
;MSFTLRPYQQAAVDSAVDFFQSTRNYNALQVLPTGAGKSLVIANVAKECREPLLIFQPSKEILEQNLEKIRAYGFDATIYSASLGSKQISEITLATIGSVVNRWQDFRDFKNVIIDEAHGVNAKGGMYKTFLDAIGSPKVLGLTATPYRLSTDGFGGSVLKFLTRTRARVFDEMI
;
A
#
# COMPACT_ATOMS: atom_id res chain seq x y z
N MET A 1 19.04 3.54 -14.96
CA MET A 1 19.90 3.76 -13.78
C MET A 1 19.55 2.72 -12.73
N SER A 2 20.52 1.96 -12.23
CA SER A 2 20.30 1.05 -11.11
C SER A 2 20.35 1.86 -9.81
N PHE A 3 19.24 2.01 -9.14
CA PHE A 3 19.21 2.62 -7.81
C PHE A 3 19.61 1.56 -6.78
N THR A 4 20.68 1.81 -6.06
CA THR A 4 21.08 0.94 -4.95
C THR A 4 20.20 1.27 -3.74
N LEU A 5 19.48 0.28 -3.23
CA LEU A 5 18.70 0.41 -2.00
C LEU A 5 19.63 0.65 -0.81
N ARG A 6 19.24 1.51 0.10
CA ARG A 6 19.89 1.61 1.41
C ARG A 6 19.56 0.35 2.24
N PRO A 7 20.41 -0.04 3.21
CA PRO A 7 20.19 -1.28 3.97
C PRO A 7 18.78 -1.43 4.53
N TYR A 8 18.21 -0.39 5.05
CA TYR A 8 16.86 -0.39 5.59
C TYR A 8 15.76 -0.52 4.52
N GLN A 9 15.97 0.09 3.36
CA GLN A 9 15.04 -0.05 2.23
C GLN A 9 15.04 -1.50 1.75
N GLN A 10 16.22 -2.12 1.68
CA GLN A 10 16.33 -3.54 1.35
C GLN A 10 15.62 -4.39 2.42
N ALA A 11 15.86 -4.14 3.70
CA ALA A 11 15.19 -4.87 4.77
C ALA A 11 13.66 -4.69 4.74
N ALA A 12 13.16 -3.51 4.34
CA ALA A 12 11.73 -3.28 4.14
C ALA A 12 11.18 -4.07 2.96
N VAL A 13 11.90 -4.11 1.83
CA VAL A 13 11.52 -4.92 0.66
C VAL A 13 11.50 -6.40 1.02
N ASP A 14 12.56 -6.94 1.59
CA ASP A 14 12.67 -8.35 1.98
C ASP A 14 11.52 -8.75 2.92
N SER A 15 11.24 -7.92 3.92
CA SER A 15 10.14 -8.15 4.86
C SER A 15 8.75 -8.12 4.21
N ALA A 16 8.55 -7.29 3.19
CA ALA A 16 7.29 -7.23 2.45
C ALA A 16 7.12 -8.46 1.56
N VAL A 17 8.17 -8.85 0.85
CA VAL A 17 8.18 -10.04 -0.02
C VAL A 17 7.94 -11.30 0.81
N ASP A 18 8.64 -11.47 1.93
CA ASP A 18 8.44 -12.58 2.87
C ASP A 18 6.99 -12.63 3.39
N PHE A 19 6.42 -11.46 3.69
CA PHE A 19 5.03 -11.37 4.12
C PHE A 19 4.08 -11.88 3.03
N PHE A 20 4.21 -11.42 1.79
CA PHE A 20 3.34 -11.85 0.69
C PHE A 20 3.51 -13.34 0.35
N GLN A 21 4.71 -13.88 0.44
CA GLN A 21 5.00 -15.29 0.19
C GLN A 21 4.63 -16.22 1.36
N SER A 22 4.43 -15.67 2.56
CA SER A 22 4.12 -16.47 3.74
C SER A 22 2.71 -17.05 3.70
N THR A 23 2.45 -18.09 4.48
CA THR A 23 1.11 -18.66 4.70
C THR A 23 0.32 -17.93 5.79
N ARG A 24 0.83 -16.81 6.29
CA ARG A 24 0.22 -16.04 7.38
C ARG A 24 -1.11 -15.44 6.95
N ASN A 25 -2.09 -15.51 7.84
CA ASN A 25 -3.46 -15.04 7.59
C ASN A 25 -3.76 -13.75 8.41
N TYR A 26 -2.90 -12.74 8.27
CA TYR A 26 -3.10 -11.43 8.86
C TYR A 26 -2.54 -10.33 7.96
N ASN A 27 -3.03 -9.11 8.10
CA ASN A 27 -2.49 -7.95 7.43
C ASN A 27 -1.28 -7.39 8.19
N ALA A 28 -0.36 -6.76 7.48
CA ALA A 28 0.85 -6.19 8.04
C ALA A 28 0.91 -4.68 7.85
N LEU A 29 1.69 -4.01 8.68
CA LEU A 29 1.98 -2.60 8.58
C LEU A 29 3.50 -2.39 8.67
N GLN A 30 4.06 -1.66 7.70
CA GLN A 30 5.41 -1.15 7.75
C GLN A 30 5.38 0.35 8.04
N VAL A 31 6.17 0.77 9.02
CA VAL A 31 6.34 2.18 9.35
C VAL A 31 7.65 2.65 8.74
N LEU A 32 7.55 3.51 7.76
CA LEU A 32 8.66 4.12 7.05
C LEU A 32 8.55 5.64 7.21
N PRO A 33 9.55 6.31 7.82
CA PRO A 33 9.53 7.75 8.00
C PRO A 33 9.33 8.52 6.70
N THR A 34 8.88 9.76 6.82
CA THR A 34 8.81 10.68 5.68
C THR A 34 10.22 10.85 5.09
N GLY A 35 10.34 10.78 3.78
CA GLY A 35 11.64 10.84 3.11
C GLY A 35 12.43 9.52 3.07
N ALA A 36 11.97 8.45 3.71
CA ALA A 36 12.61 7.13 3.68
C ALA A 36 12.61 6.46 2.30
N GLY A 37 11.92 7.02 1.32
CA GLY A 37 11.84 6.45 -0.03
C GLY A 37 10.79 5.34 -0.16
N LYS A 38 9.62 5.48 0.44
CA LYS A 38 8.49 4.55 0.32
C LYS A 38 8.22 4.13 -1.12
N SER A 39 8.23 5.09 -2.06
CA SER A 39 8.00 4.79 -3.48
C SER A 39 9.04 3.83 -4.08
N LEU A 40 10.31 3.92 -3.62
CA LEU A 40 11.37 3.03 -4.05
C LEU A 40 11.18 1.62 -3.46
N VAL A 41 10.75 1.54 -2.20
CA VAL A 41 10.40 0.26 -1.56
C VAL A 41 9.24 -0.39 -2.31
N ILE A 42 8.14 0.35 -2.57
CA ILE A 42 6.97 -0.15 -3.33
C ILE A 42 7.39 -0.70 -4.70
N ALA A 43 8.23 0.05 -5.44
CA ALA A 43 8.69 -0.36 -6.76
C ALA A 43 9.50 -1.67 -6.71
N ASN A 44 10.38 -1.83 -5.71
CA ASN A 44 11.17 -3.05 -5.56
C ASN A 44 10.34 -4.23 -5.06
N VAL A 45 9.37 -4.01 -4.17
CA VAL A 45 8.40 -5.06 -3.79
C VAL A 45 7.61 -5.51 -5.01
N ALA A 46 7.13 -4.58 -5.85
CA ALA A 46 6.43 -4.92 -7.09
C ALA A 46 7.29 -5.74 -8.05
N LYS A 47 8.60 -5.47 -8.10
CA LYS A 47 9.55 -6.26 -8.88
C LYS A 47 9.71 -7.68 -8.40
N GLU A 48 9.79 -7.87 -7.09
CA GLU A 48 10.12 -9.15 -6.48
C GLU A 48 8.87 -9.99 -6.19
N CYS A 49 7.70 -9.35 -6.14
CA CYS A 49 6.42 -10.03 -5.99
C CYS A 49 6.10 -10.80 -7.27
N ARG A 50 5.94 -12.12 -7.19
CA ARG A 50 5.68 -13.00 -8.34
C ARG A 50 4.21 -13.09 -8.72
N GLU A 51 3.34 -12.57 -7.89
CA GLU A 51 1.89 -12.59 -8.08
C GLU A 51 1.36 -11.19 -8.35
N PRO A 52 0.18 -11.07 -8.98
CA PRO A 52 -0.44 -9.77 -9.21
C PRO A 52 -0.53 -8.92 -7.96
N LEU A 53 -0.10 -7.68 -8.06
CA LEU A 53 -0.02 -6.72 -6.97
C LEU A 53 -0.85 -5.48 -7.27
N LEU A 54 -1.84 -5.22 -6.40
CA LEU A 54 -2.63 -4.00 -6.45
C LEU A 54 -2.07 -2.99 -5.45
N ILE A 55 -1.77 -1.78 -5.92
CA ILE A 55 -1.14 -0.73 -5.13
C ILE A 55 -2.08 0.46 -5.03
N PHE A 56 -2.62 0.70 -3.85
CA PHE A 56 -3.45 1.86 -3.59
C PHE A 56 -2.62 3.09 -3.25
N GLN A 57 -2.93 4.19 -3.92
CA GLN A 57 -2.35 5.49 -3.68
C GLN A 57 -3.42 6.46 -3.11
N PRO A 58 -3.04 7.38 -2.20
CA PRO A 58 -3.99 8.26 -1.53
C PRO A 58 -4.63 9.29 -2.46
N SER A 59 -3.93 9.71 -3.50
CA SER A 59 -4.41 10.66 -4.49
C SER A 59 -3.91 10.35 -5.90
N LYS A 60 -4.53 10.98 -6.91
CA LYS A 60 -4.13 10.85 -8.31
C LYS A 60 -2.73 11.39 -8.57
N GLU A 61 -2.35 12.48 -7.90
CA GLU A 61 -1.05 13.13 -8.05
C GLU A 61 0.08 12.21 -7.58
N ILE A 62 -0.10 11.58 -6.43
CA ILE A 62 0.86 10.60 -5.90
C ILE A 62 0.88 9.34 -6.76
N LEU A 63 -0.27 8.93 -7.28
CA LEU A 63 -0.38 7.80 -8.18
C LEU A 63 0.45 8.02 -9.46
N GLU A 64 0.33 9.18 -10.10
CA GLU A 64 1.11 9.53 -11.29
C GLU A 64 2.62 9.57 -11.00
N GLN A 65 3.03 10.23 -9.90
CA GLN A 65 4.43 10.28 -9.48
C GLN A 65 5.02 8.89 -9.20
N ASN A 66 4.26 8.02 -8.56
CA ASN A 66 4.73 6.66 -8.26
C ASN A 66 4.77 5.78 -9.50
N LEU A 67 3.83 5.95 -10.43
CA LEU A 67 3.89 5.26 -11.72
C LEU A 67 5.15 5.63 -12.50
N GLU A 68 5.46 6.93 -12.60
CA GLU A 68 6.69 7.40 -13.27
C GLU A 68 7.95 6.77 -12.65
N LYS A 69 8.01 6.70 -11.31
CA LYS A 69 9.11 6.07 -10.61
C LYS A 69 9.19 4.56 -10.90
N ILE A 70 8.08 3.85 -10.83
CA ILE A 70 8.03 2.41 -11.10
C ILE A 70 8.49 2.14 -12.54
N ARG A 71 8.03 2.92 -13.50
CA ARG A 71 8.46 2.81 -14.90
C ARG A 71 9.94 3.17 -15.11
N ALA A 72 10.44 4.19 -14.39
CA ALA A 72 11.86 4.54 -14.42
C ALA A 72 12.76 3.41 -13.90
N TYR A 73 12.24 2.52 -13.06
CA TYR A 73 12.92 1.30 -12.63
C TYR A 73 12.77 0.13 -13.61
N GLY A 74 12.12 0.35 -14.76
CA GLY A 74 11.97 -0.66 -15.81
C GLY A 74 10.81 -1.63 -15.59
N PHE A 75 9.82 -1.27 -14.75
CA PHE A 75 8.64 -2.10 -14.51
C PHE A 75 7.44 -1.62 -15.30
N ASP A 76 6.75 -2.58 -15.89
CA ASP A 76 5.51 -2.33 -16.57
C ASP A 76 4.36 -2.33 -15.55
N ALA A 77 3.82 -1.16 -15.29
CA ALA A 77 2.71 -0.95 -14.38
C ALA A 77 1.61 -0.15 -15.07
N THR A 78 0.38 -0.49 -14.74
CA THR A 78 -0.82 0.20 -15.26
C THR A 78 -1.51 1.02 -14.19
N ILE A 79 -2.38 1.92 -14.64
CA ILE A 79 -3.21 2.74 -13.76
C ILE A 79 -4.68 2.38 -13.94
N TYR A 80 -5.38 2.26 -12.80
CA TYR A 80 -6.83 2.27 -12.74
C TYR A 80 -7.31 3.48 -11.95
N SER A 81 -7.64 4.56 -12.65
CA SER A 81 -8.10 5.81 -12.04
C SER A 81 -9.11 6.49 -12.95
N ALA A 82 -10.31 6.71 -12.41
CA ALA A 82 -11.39 7.39 -13.15
C ALA A 82 -11.02 8.84 -13.45
N SER A 83 -10.35 9.53 -12.52
CA SER A 83 -9.93 10.93 -12.69
C SER A 83 -8.82 11.14 -13.73
N LEU A 84 -8.05 10.06 -14.02
CA LEU A 84 -7.00 10.08 -15.05
C LEU A 84 -7.48 9.45 -16.38
N GLY A 85 -8.74 9.02 -16.45
CA GLY A 85 -9.31 8.41 -17.66
C GLY A 85 -8.70 7.05 -18.03
N SER A 86 -7.90 6.44 -17.15
CA SER A 86 -7.27 5.14 -17.38
C SER A 86 -7.95 4.04 -16.58
N LYS A 87 -8.26 2.92 -17.23
CA LYS A 87 -8.90 1.74 -16.64
C LYS A 87 -8.18 0.46 -17.07
N GLN A 88 -6.86 0.48 -17.00
CA GLN A 88 -6.03 -0.65 -17.36
C GLN A 88 -5.66 -1.48 -16.12
N ILE A 89 -5.74 -2.80 -16.25
CA ILE A 89 -5.35 -3.76 -15.22
C ILE A 89 -4.25 -4.65 -15.78
N SER A 90 -3.17 -4.80 -15.03
CA SER A 90 -2.06 -5.69 -15.32
C SER A 90 -1.57 -6.34 -14.01
N GLU A 91 -0.49 -7.10 -14.08
CA GLU A 91 0.12 -7.74 -12.89
C GLU A 91 0.52 -6.72 -11.82
N ILE A 92 0.94 -5.52 -12.23
CA ILE A 92 1.19 -4.40 -11.31
C ILE A 92 0.21 -3.28 -11.67
N THR A 93 -0.77 -3.06 -10.81
CA THR A 93 -1.81 -2.06 -11.03
C THR A 93 -1.82 -1.05 -9.89
N LEU A 94 -1.67 0.24 -10.23
CA LEU A 94 -1.85 1.34 -9.30
C LEU A 94 -3.27 1.89 -9.41
N ALA A 95 -3.91 2.14 -8.27
CA ALA A 95 -5.28 2.62 -8.23
C ALA A 95 -5.54 3.59 -7.08
N THR A 96 -6.62 4.36 -7.20
CA THR A 96 -7.23 5.05 -6.07
C THR A 96 -8.48 4.30 -5.64
N ILE A 97 -8.75 4.22 -4.34
CA ILE A 97 -9.86 3.42 -3.81
C ILE A 97 -11.22 3.85 -4.38
N GLY A 98 -11.45 5.15 -4.54
CA GLY A 98 -12.69 5.67 -5.11
C GLY A 98 -12.96 5.23 -6.55
N SER A 99 -11.90 4.88 -7.31
CA SER A 99 -12.05 4.43 -8.70
C SER A 99 -12.44 2.97 -8.82
N VAL A 100 -12.13 2.13 -7.83
CA VAL A 100 -12.27 0.67 -7.92
C VAL A 100 -13.37 0.10 -7.03
N VAL A 101 -13.80 0.79 -5.98
CA VAL A 101 -14.72 0.26 -4.98
C VAL A 101 -16.03 -0.29 -5.58
N ASN A 102 -16.57 0.39 -6.60
CA ASN A 102 -17.77 -0.04 -7.31
C ASN A 102 -17.48 -0.98 -8.49
N ARG A 103 -16.22 -1.35 -8.71
CA ARG A 103 -15.75 -2.22 -9.81
C ARG A 103 -14.93 -3.38 -9.27
N TRP A 104 -15.12 -3.75 -8.03
CA TRP A 104 -14.37 -4.78 -7.32
C TRP A 104 -14.33 -6.14 -8.07
N GLN A 105 -15.33 -6.43 -8.91
CA GLN A 105 -15.38 -7.66 -9.69
C GLN A 105 -14.17 -7.83 -10.62
N ASP A 106 -13.64 -6.72 -11.15
CA ASP A 106 -12.50 -6.70 -12.05
C ASP A 106 -11.16 -6.99 -11.32
N PHE A 107 -11.17 -7.00 -9.98
CA PHE A 107 -9.98 -7.12 -9.12
C PHE A 107 -9.93 -8.40 -8.28
N ARG A 108 -10.80 -9.36 -8.52
CA ARG A 108 -10.89 -10.61 -7.71
C ARG A 108 -9.62 -11.47 -7.74
N ASP A 109 -8.83 -11.33 -8.77
CA ASP A 109 -7.60 -12.12 -8.93
C ASP A 109 -6.42 -11.58 -8.13
N PHE A 110 -6.52 -10.36 -7.62
CA PHE A 110 -5.49 -9.78 -6.76
C PHE A 110 -5.53 -10.39 -5.37
N LYS A 111 -4.47 -11.11 -5.01
CA LYS A 111 -4.29 -11.73 -3.68
C LYS A 111 -3.37 -10.90 -2.78
N ASN A 112 -2.61 -9.98 -3.37
CA ASN A 112 -1.66 -9.11 -2.69
C ASN A 112 -2.01 -7.64 -2.93
N VAL A 113 -2.11 -6.87 -1.86
CA VAL A 113 -2.48 -5.46 -1.88
C VAL A 113 -1.49 -4.65 -1.04
N ILE A 114 -0.99 -3.57 -1.61
CA ILE A 114 -0.28 -2.51 -0.86
C ILE A 114 -1.21 -1.31 -0.72
N ILE A 115 -1.24 -0.71 0.46
CA ILE A 115 -1.94 0.56 0.70
C ILE A 115 -0.90 1.58 1.19
N ASP A 116 -0.57 2.52 0.33
CA ASP A 116 0.28 3.66 0.71
C ASP A 116 -0.53 4.66 1.55
N GLU A 117 0.13 5.31 2.49
CA GLU A 117 -0.48 6.17 3.51
C GLU A 117 -1.64 5.48 4.26
N ALA A 118 -1.38 4.25 4.72
CA ALA A 118 -2.38 3.38 5.34
C ALA A 118 -3.05 3.95 6.60
N HIS A 119 -2.51 5.04 7.18
CA HIS A 119 -3.16 5.75 8.28
C HIS A 119 -4.56 6.30 7.92
N GLY A 120 -4.84 6.49 6.62
CA GLY A 120 -6.16 6.88 6.13
C GLY A 120 -7.20 5.75 6.11
N VAL A 121 -6.80 4.50 6.33
CA VAL A 121 -7.70 3.34 6.26
C VAL A 121 -8.55 3.22 7.54
N ASN A 122 -9.86 3.05 7.37
CA ASN A 122 -10.75 2.72 8.46
C ASN A 122 -11.04 1.20 8.47
N ALA A 123 -10.49 0.51 9.46
CA ALA A 123 -10.66 -0.95 9.59
C ALA A 123 -12.09 -1.40 9.93
N LYS A 124 -12.93 -0.50 10.45
CA LYS A 124 -14.31 -0.81 10.85
C LYS A 124 -15.35 -0.55 9.75
N GLY A 125 -14.96 0.16 8.70
CA GLY A 125 -15.88 0.53 7.61
C GLY A 125 -15.20 1.38 6.55
N GLY A 126 -15.97 1.85 5.57
CA GLY A 126 -15.48 2.69 4.49
C GLY A 126 -15.05 1.90 3.25
N MET A 127 -14.63 2.64 2.22
CA MET A 127 -14.39 2.09 0.89
C MET A 127 -13.34 0.98 0.87
N TYR A 128 -12.27 1.09 1.63
CA TYR A 128 -11.23 0.05 1.69
C TYR A 128 -11.78 -1.26 2.23
N LYS A 129 -12.49 -1.20 3.38
CA LYS A 129 -13.07 -2.42 3.95
C LYS A 129 -14.07 -3.06 2.98
N THR A 130 -14.97 -2.28 2.42
CA THR A 130 -15.96 -2.77 1.45
C THR A 130 -15.28 -3.45 0.25
N PHE A 131 -14.24 -2.82 -0.31
CA PHE A 131 -13.53 -3.37 -1.46
C PHE A 131 -12.75 -4.64 -1.11
N LEU A 132 -11.98 -4.62 -0.03
CA LEU A 132 -11.15 -5.76 0.38
C LEU A 132 -11.98 -6.98 0.73
N ASP A 133 -13.10 -6.80 1.44
CA ASP A 133 -14.03 -7.88 1.74
C ASP A 133 -14.65 -8.46 0.44
N ALA A 134 -15.02 -7.59 -0.51
CA ALA A 134 -15.63 -8.00 -1.76
C ALA A 134 -14.69 -8.80 -2.69
N ILE A 135 -13.40 -8.52 -2.69
CA ILE A 135 -12.41 -9.28 -3.48
C ILE A 135 -11.87 -10.53 -2.77
N GLY A 136 -12.38 -10.85 -1.58
CA GLY A 136 -12.06 -12.09 -0.87
C GLY A 136 -10.96 -11.95 0.18
N SER A 137 -10.81 -10.78 0.79
CA SER A 137 -9.86 -10.50 1.89
C SER A 137 -8.42 -10.89 1.53
N PRO A 138 -7.80 -10.21 0.56
CA PRO A 138 -6.42 -10.46 0.15
C PRO A 138 -5.45 -10.14 1.30
N LYS A 139 -4.18 -10.52 1.14
CA LYS A 139 -3.11 -10.03 2.03
C LYS A 139 -2.89 -8.54 1.81
N VAL A 140 -2.93 -7.77 2.87
CA VAL A 140 -2.75 -6.32 2.82
C VAL A 140 -1.50 -5.90 3.59
N LEU A 141 -0.61 -5.20 2.91
CA LEU A 141 0.52 -4.49 3.48
C LEU A 141 0.24 -3.00 3.48
N GLY A 142 0.06 -2.40 4.64
CA GLY A 142 0.00 -0.95 4.81
C GLY A 142 1.39 -0.34 4.92
N LEU A 143 1.61 0.78 4.26
CA LEU A 143 2.81 1.61 4.41
C LEU A 143 2.41 2.97 4.97
N THR A 144 3.10 3.46 5.98
CA THR A 144 2.83 4.78 6.54
C THR A 144 4.04 5.31 7.32
N ALA A 145 4.17 6.64 7.40
CA ALA A 145 5.09 7.27 8.34
C ALA A 145 4.46 7.40 9.74
N THR A 146 3.12 7.39 9.83
CA THR A 146 2.36 7.61 11.06
C THR A 146 1.44 6.42 11.34
N PRO A 147 1.82 5.45 12.19
CA PRO A 147 1.04 4.24 12.44
C PRO A 147 -0.19 4.48 13.34
N TYR A 148 -0.64 5.71 13.44
CA TYR A 148 -1.77 6.14 14.25
C TYR A 148 -2.59 7.22 13.55
N ARG A 149 -3.78 7.46 14.02
CA ARG A 149 -4.62 8.61 13.65
C ARG A 149 -5.31 9.19 14.85
N LEU A 150 -5.65 10.47 14.77
CA LEU A 150 -6.51 11.14 15.74
C LEU A 150 -7.98 10.72 15.53
N SER A 151 -8.66 10.48 16.61
CA SER A 151 -10.10 10.20 16.65
C SER A 151 -10.72 11.01 17.78
N THR A 152 -11.86 11.62 17.57
CA THR A 152 -12.62 12.27 18.63
C THR A 152 -13.15 11.23 19.61
N ASP A 153 -13.06 11.53 20.92
CA ASP A 153 -13.54 10.66 22.00
C ASP A 153 -15.04 10.78 22.28
N GLY A 154 -15.76 11.60 21.54
CA GLY A 154 -17.17 11.89 21.74
C GLY A 154 -17.46 13.02 22.76
N PHE A 155 -16.44 13.49 23.47
CA PHE A 155 -16.51 14.59 24.43
C PHE A 155 -15.72 15.84 23.98
N GLY A 156 -15.29 15.86 22.70
CA GLY A 156 -14.51 16.95 22.13
C GLY A 156 -12.99 16.82 22.32
N GLY A 157 -12.54 15.76 22.96
CA GLY A 157 -11.12 15.39 23.07
C GLY A 157 -10.63 14.62 21.84
N SER A 158 -9.30 14.60 21.63
CA SER A 158 -8.65 13.83 20.60
C SER A 158 -7.87 12.67 21.19
N VAL A 159 -8.10 11.45 20.69
CA VAL A 159 -7.42 10.24 21.13
C VAL A 159 -6.59 9.68 19.98
N LEU A 160 -5.35 9.29 20.27
CA LEU A 160 -4.50 8.57 19.33
C LEU A 160 -4.97 7.12 19.23
N LYS A 161 -5.33 6.71 18.02
CA LYS A 161 -5.64 5.30 17.71
C LYS A 161 -4.54 4.72 16.85
N PHE A 162 -3.84 3.72 17.38
CA PHE A 162 -2.88 2.95 16.61
C PHE A 162 -3.58 2.06 15.59
N LEU A 163 -2.97 1.90 14.44
CA LEU A 163 -3.49 1.09 13.32
C LEU A 163 -3.35 -0.41 13.58
N THR A 164 -2.47 -0.82 14.49
CA THR A 164 -2.24 -2.21 14.85
C THR A 164 -2.37 -2.42 16.35
N ARG A 165 -2.81 -3.62 16.75
CA ARG A 165 -2.83 -4.05 18.16
C ARG A 165 -1.46 -4.56 18.63
N THR A 166 -0.61 -4.97 17.70
CA THR A 166 0.74 -5.46 17.93
C THR A 166 1.75 -4.47 17.40
N ARG A 167 2.99 -4.59 17.85
CA ARG A 167 4.09 -3.72 17.42
C ARG A 167 4.24 -3.81 15.89
N ALA A 168 4.05 -2.71 15.19
CA ALA A 168 4.41 -2.59 13.79
C ALA A 168 5.94 -2.72 13.65
N ARG A 169 6.41 -3.29 12.55
CA ARG A 169 7.83 -3.26 12.24
C ARG A 169 8.18 -1.84 11.81
N VAL A 170 9.10 -1.23 12.54
CA VAL A 170 9.55 0.15 12.32
C VAL A 170 10.92 0.10 11.64
N PHE A 171 11.07 0.87 10.57
CA PHE A 171 12.30 1.01 9.81
C PHE A 171 12.79 2.46 9.95
N ASP A 172 13.21 2.81 11.16
CA ASP A 172 13.59 4.16 11.55
C ASP A 172 15.10 4.34 11.78
N GLU A 173 15.90 3.31 11.59
CA GLU A 173 17.35 3.32 11.82
C GLU A 173 18.15 4.17 10.83
N MET A 174 17.52 5.22 10.27
CA MET A 174 18.03 5.73 9.01
C MET A 174 18.24 7.19 8.92
N ILE A 175 18.03 7.83 9.97
CA ILE A 175 18.22 9.27 10.04
C ILE A 175 19.54 9.54 10.75
#